data_a737015be28315df904e7e2723005845
#
_entry.id   a737015be28315df904e7e2723005845
#
_cell.length_a   1.000
_cell.length_b   1.000
_cell.length_c   1.000
_cell.angle_alpha   90.00
_cell.angle_beta   90.00
_cell.angle_gamma   90.00
#
_symmetry.space_group_name_H-M   'P 1'
#
loop_
_entity.id
_entity.type
_entity.pdbx_description
1 polymer ?
#
loop_
_entity_poly.entity_id
_entity_poly.type
_entity_poly.pdbx_seq_one_letter_code
_entity_poly.pdbx_strand_id
1 'polypeptide(L)'
;YAAKHHFDEIHYLDIVDCNAGNHGMAFATNFNPEINIREVTQKGRYYENGEWVVTEPHEIHKPLSYPGIGERESYVIYHEELESLVKNYPTIKRARFWMTFGQEYLTHLRVIQNIGMARIDPIIYNGVEIVPIQFLKAVLPDPKSLGANYHGQTSIGCRIKGVKDGKERTYYIYNNCDHEEAFRQTGTQAVSFTTGVPAALGASM
;
A
#
# COMPACT_ATOMS: atom_id res chain seq x y z
N TYR A 1 -2.51 -17.66 7.36
CA TYR A 1 -3.22 -18.44 8.39
C TYR A 1 -4.70 -18.61 8.04
N ALA A 2 -5.47 -17.52 7.93
CA ALA A 2 -6.91 -17.58 7.68
C ALA A 2 -7.27 -18.32 6.39
N ALA A 3 -6.56 -18.06 5.31
CA ALA A 3 -6.73 -18.77 4.04
C ALA A 3 -6.62 -20.29 4.21
N LYS A 4 -5.61 -20.75 4.95
CA LYS A 4 -5.35 -22.17 5.16
C LYS A 4 -6.35 -22.85 6.11
N HIS A 5 -6.83 -22.15 7.12
CA HIS A 5 -7.62 -22.77 8.20
C HIS A 5 -9.13 -22.56 8.08
N HIS A 6 -9.56 -21.49 7.41
CA HIS A 6 -10.96 -21.10 7.35
C HIS A 6 -11.61 -21.27 5.97
N PHE A 7 -10.85 -21.72 4.96
CA PHE A 7 -11.32 -21.95 3.61
C PHE A 7 -10.80 -23.30 3.05
N ASP A 8 -11.62 -23.95 2.27
CA ASP A 8 -11.19 -25.06 1.40
C ASP A 8 -10.81 -24.53 0.02
N GLU A 9 -11.53 -23.52 -0.46
CA GLU A 9 -11.25 -22.78 -1.69
C GLU A 9 -11.35 -21.28 -1.45
N ILE A 10 -10.42 -20.51 -2.02
CA ILE A 10 -10.46 -19.05 -2.04
C ILE A 10 -10.76 -18.61 -3.47
N HIS A 11 -11.83 -17.82 -3.64
CA HIS A 11 -12.21 -17.31 -4.95
C HIS A 11 -11.85 -15.83 -5.14
N TYR A 12 -11.96 -15.01 -4.10
CA TYR A 12 -11.69 -13.57 -4.15
C TYR A 12 -10.81 -13.17 -2.97
N LEU A 13 -9.76 -12.43 -3.28
CA LEU A 13 -8.83 -11.90 -2.30
C LEU A 13 -8.58 -10.42 -2.61
N ASP A 14 -9.00 -9.55 -1.71
CA ASP A 14 -8.64 -8.14 -1.74
C ASP A 14 -7.73 -7.85 -0.53
N ILE A 15 -6.49 -7.46 -0.77
CA ILE A 15 -5.64 -6.83 0.25
C ILE A 15 -6.05 -5.38 0.30
N VAL A 16 -6.24 -4.83 1.48
CA VAL A 16 -6.68 -3.45 1.68
C VAL A 16 -5.73 -2.76 2.65
N ASP A 17 -5.12 -1.68 2.19
CA ASP A 17 -4.16 -0.87 2.94
C ASP A 17 -4.68 0.57 3.02
N CYS A 18 -5.00 0.98 4.24
CA CYS A 18 -5.48 2.32 4.53
C CYS A 18 -4.55 3.01 5.51
N ASN A 19 -3.99 4.13 5.09
CA ASN A 19 -3.41 5.09 6.01
C ASN A 19 -4.34 6.31 6.11
N ALA A 20 -5.04 6.42 7.22
CA ALA A 20 -5.93 7.54 7.55
C ALA A 20 -5.25 8.54 8.51
N GLY A 21 -3.93 8.54 8.54
CA GLY A 21 -3.15 9.46 9.35
C GLY A 21 -2.88 10.81 8.66
N ASN A 22 -2.42 11.75 9.47
CA ASN A 22 -1.99 13.07 9.04
C ASN A 22 -0.70 13.47 9.78
N HIS A 23 0.35 13.72 9.04
CA HIS A 23 1.65 14.19 9.54
C HIS A 23 1.86 15.70 9.37
N GLY A 24 0.84 16.45 8.95
CA GLY A 24 0.88 17.90 8.81
C GLY A 24 1.61 18.44 7.58
N MET A 25 2.13 17.57 6.70
CA MET A 25 2.83 17.98 5.47
C MET A 25 1.95 17.76 4.26
N ALA A 26 1.96 18.69 3.32
CA ALA A 26 1.21 18.59 2.06
C ALA A 26 1.68 17.40 1.19
N PHE A 27 2.98 17.10 1.21
CA PHE A 27 3.57 15.96 0.51
C PHE A 27 4.76 15.39 1.30
N ALA A 28 4.64 14.14 1.69
CA ALA A 28 5.71 13.33 2.26
C ALA A 28 5.39 11.85 2.01
N THR A 29 6.39 10.97 2.17
CA THR A 29 6.24 9.53 2.00
C THR A 29 6.47 8.82 3.33
N ASN A 30 5.74 7.74 3.58
CA ASN A 30 5.82 7.00 4.85
C ASN A 30 7.03 6.06 4.95
N PHE A 31 7.68 5.79 3.82
CA PHE A 31 8.90 5.00 3.70
C PHE A 31 9.76 5.59 2.59
N ASN A 32 10.79 4.90 2.14
CA ASN A 32 11.75 5.40 1.15
C ASN A 32 11.04 6.15 -0.01
N PRO A 33 11.27 7.46 -0.19
CA PRO A 33 10.55 8.27 -1.17
C PRO A 33 10.65 7.75 -2.61
N GLU A 34 11.82 7.24 -3.00
CA GLU A 34 12.01 6.70 -4.34
C GLU A 34 11.12 5.47 -4.58
N ILE A 35 11.12 4.52 -3.64
CA ILE A 35 10.33 3.30 -3.74
C ILE A 35 8.85 3.66 -3.75
N ASN A 36 8.40 4.50 -2.80
CA ASN A 36 7.01 4.93 -2.71
C ASN A 36 6.51 5.62 -3.98
N ILE A 37 7.26 6.62 -4.48
CA ILE A 37 6.87 7.36 -5.68
C ILE A 37 6.80 6.42 -6.89
N ARG A 38 7.79 5.54 -7.09
CA ARG A 38 7.80 4.57 -8.19
C ARG A 38 6.62 3.60 -8.11
N GLU A 39 6.34 3.06 -6.95
CA GLU A 39 5.22 2.15 -6.72
C GLU A 39 3.87 2.80 -7.03
N VAL A 40 3.65 4.00 -6.55
CA VAL A 40 2.38 4.72 -6.71
C VAL A 40 2.20 5.27 -8.13
N THR A 41 3.28 5.54 -8.86
CA THR A 41 3.23 6.09 -10.23
C THR A 41 3.23 5.04 -11.33
N GLN A 42 3.54 3.78 -11.02
CA GLN A 42 3.51 2.70 -12.01
C GLN A 42 2.10 2.27 -12.38
N LYS A 43 1.97 1.55 -13.49
CA LYS A 43 0.69 0.94 -13.89
C LYS A 43 0.18 -0.01 -12.81
N GLY A 44 -1.10 0.04 -12.56
CA GLY A 44 -1.79 -0.92 -11.73
C GLY A 44 -1.79 -2.32 -12.38
N ARG A 45 -1.80 -3.36 -11.55
CA ARG A 45 -1.91 -4.74 -12.05
C ARG A 45 -2.63 -5.60 -11.03
N TYR A 46 -3.60 -6.35 -11.49
CA TYR A 46 -4.36 -7.27 -10.65
C TYR A 46 -4.70 -8.56 -11.40
N TYR A 47 -5.09 -9.59 -10.68
CA TYR A 47 -5.47 -10.88 -11.26
C TYR A 47 -6.98 -11.00 -11.37
N GLU A 48 -7.49 -11.44 -12.52
CA GLU A 48 -8.91 -11.70 -12.77
C GLU A 48 -9.11 -12.83 -13.78
N ASN A 49 -9.89 -13.85 -13.39
CA ASN A 49 -10.32 -14.97 -14.25
C ASN A 49 -9.17 -15.70 -14.99
N GLY A 50 -8.06 -15.92 -14.33
CA GLY A 50 -6.92 -16.63 -14.91
C GLY A 50 -5.87 -15.74 -15.56
N GLU A 51 -6.10 -14.44 -15.63
CA GLU A 51 -5.23 -13.50 -16.34
C GLU A 51 -4.80 -12.32 -15.47
N TRP A 52 -3.64 -11.76 -15.78
CA TRP A 52 -3.16 -10.51 -15.20
C TRP A 52 -3.64 -9.34 -16.04
N VAL A 53 -4.44 -8.47 -15.42
CA VAL A 53 -4.96 -7.25 -16.04
C VAL A 53 -4.10 -6.06 -15.64
N VAL A 54 -3.67 -5.27 -16.62
CA VAL A 54 -2.88 -4.04 -16.42
C VAL A 54 -3.78 -2.83 -16.62
N THR A 55 -3.65 -1.83 -15.77
CA THR A 55 -4.43 -0.58 -15.80
C THR A 55 -3.50 0.63 -15.75
N GLU A 56 -4.00 1.79 -16.14
CA GLU A 56 -3.27 3.03 -15.90
C GLU A 56 -3.22 3.34 -14.39
N PRO A 57 -2.22 4.12 -13.92
CA PRO A 57 -2.12 4.46 -12.51
C PRO A 57 -3.40 5.12 -11.99
N HIS A 58 -3.93 4.62 -10.87
CA HIS A 58 -5.13 5.11 -10.20
C HIS A 58 -6.45 5.05 -11.00
N GLU A 59 -6.48 4.35 -12.14
CA GLU A 59 -7.66 4.24 -13.00
C GLU A 59 -8.83 3.54 -12.29
N ILE A 60 -8.54 2.46 -11.57
CA ILE A 60 -9.56 1.72 -10.82
C ILE A 60 -9.54 2.19 -9.38
N HIS A 61 -10.61 2.85 -8.97
CA HIS A 61 -10.78 3.32 -7.60
C HIS A 61 -12.24 3.26 -7.15
N LYS A 62 -12.45 3.18 -5.86
CA LYS A 62 -13.78 3.26 -5.22
C LYS A 62 -13.64 3.50 -3.73
N PRO A 63 -14.70 4.03 -3.08
CA PRO A 63 -14.74 4.06 -1.63
C PRO A 63 -14.78 2.63 -1.05
N LEU A 64 -13.95 2.38 -0.05
CA LEU A 64 -13.97 1.18 0.76
C LEU A 64 -14.17 1.56 2.23
N SER A 65 -14.96 0.76 2.95
CA SER A 65 -15.18 0.97 4.38
C SER A 65 -14.10 0.23 5.18
N TYR A 66 -13.46 0.96 6.10
CA TYR A 66 -12.44 0.44 7.01
C TYR A 66 -12.96 0.52 8.45
N PRO A 67 -13.02 -0.60 9.19
CA PRO A 67 -13.51 -0.62 10.56
C PRO A 67 -12.73 0.34 11.46
N GLY A 68 -13.45 1.17 12.23
CA GLY A 68 -12.83 2.18 13.10
C GLY A 68 -12.32 3.45 12.40
N ILE A 69 -12.33 3.49 11.04
CA ILE A 69 -11.86 4.63 10.24
C ILE A 69 -12.99 5.24 9.42
N GLY A 70 -13.90 4.41 8.89
CA GLY A 70 -14.95 4.82 7.96
C GLY A 70 -14.56 4.63 6.49
N GLU A 71 -15.26 5.30 5.59
CA GLU A 71 -15.02 5.21 4.14
C GLU A 71 -13.80 6.02 3.72
N ARG A 72 -12.99 5.42 2.85
CA ARG A 72 -11.84 6.07 2.21
C ARG A 72 -11.75 5.67 0.75
N GLU A 73 -11.47 6.64 -0.12
CA GLU A 73 -11.18 6.36 -1.52
C GLU A 73 -9.95 5.48 -1.63
N SER A 74 -10.10 4.35 -2.30
CA SER A 74 -9.09 3.31 -2.40
C SER A 74 -8.82 2.99 -3.86
N TYR A 75 -7.57 2.84 -4.22
CA TYR A 75 -7.07 2.71 -5.58
C TYR A 75 -6.43 1.34 -5.77
N VAL A 76 -6.67 0.70 -6.91
CA VAL A 76 -5.95 -0.53 -7.27
C VAL A 76 -4.54 -0.15 -7.69
N ILE A 77 -3.56 -0.75 -7.02
CA ILE A 77 -2.16 -0.66 -7.41
C ILE A 77 -1.60 -2.08 -7.64
N TYR A 78 -0.42 -2.17 -8.23
CA TYR A 78 0.34 -3.41 -8.27
C TYR A 78 1.13 -3.58 -6.97
N HIS A 79 1.08 -4.79 -6.42
CA HIS A 79 1.94 -5.18 -5.30
C HIS A 79 2.34 -6.65 -5.48
N GLU A 80 3.63 -6.97 -5.27
CA GLU A 80 4.23 -8.25 -5.67
C GLU A 80 3.70 -9.46 -4.91
N GLU A 81 3.18 -9.30 -3.68
CA GLU A 81 2.61 -10.43 -2.94
C GLU A 81 1.41 -11.06 -3.65
N LEU A 82 0.71 -10.32 -4.52
CA LEU A 82 -0.38 -10.89 -5.31
C LEU A 82 0.09 -12.06 -6.18
N GLU A 83 1.32 -12.00 -6.72
CA GLU A 83 1.86 -13.08 -7.55
C GLU A 83 2.06 -14.37 -6.75
N SER A 84 2.61 -14.25 -5.55
CA SER A 84 2.80 -15.40 -4.65
C SER A 84 1.48 -15.98 -4.17
N LEU A 85 0.48 -15.13 -3.88
CA LEU A 85 -0.83 -15.56 -3.43
C LEU A 85 -1.60 -16.30 -4.54
N VAL A 86 -1.64 -15.76 -5.76
CA VAL A 86 -2.28 -16.41 -6.90
C VAL A 86 -1.60 -17.74 -7.23
N LYS A 87 -0.26 -17.79 -7.17
CA LYS A 87 0.50 -19.02 -7.40
C LYS A 87 0.19 -20.12 -6.38
N ASN A 88 0.03 -19.76 -5.11
CA ASN A 88 -0.16 -20.71 -4.01
C ASN A 88 -1.63 -21.08 -3.76
N TYR A 89 -2.58 -20.31 -4.29
CA TYR A 89 -4.02 -20.55 -4.17
C TYR A 89 -4.67 -20.60 -5.55
N PRO A 90 -4.57 -21.71 -6.29
CA PRO A 90 -5.00 -21.81 -7.70
C PRO A 90 -6.52 -21.67 -7.90
N THR A 91 -7.31 -21.70 -6.83
CA THR A 91 -8.77 -21.47 -6.89
C THR A 91 -9.14 -19.98 -6.93
N ILE A 92 -8.16 -19.07 -6.77
CA ILE A 92 -8.39 -17.64 -6.85
C ILE A 92 -8.84 -17.26 -8.27
N LYS A 93 -9.99 -16.59 -8.34
CA LYS A 93 -10.57 -16.02 -9.56
C LYS A 93 -10.24 -14.52 -9.69
N ARG A 94 -10.05 -13.82 -8.56
CA ARG A 94 -9.65 -12.42 -8.51
C ARG A 94 -8.78 -12.13 -7.29
N ALA A 95 -7.67 -11.41 -7.51
CA ALA A 95 -6.85 -10.85 -6.45
C ALA A 95 -6.50 -9.39 -6.76
N ARG A 96 -6.72 -8.49 -5.81
CA ARG A 96 -6.45 -7.05 -5.93
C ARG A 96 -5.75 -6.51 -4.69
N PHE A 97 -4.89 -5.53 -4.88
CA PHE A 97 -4.33 -4.73 -3.81
C PHE A 97 -4.93 -3.32 -3.89
N TRP A 98 -5.49 -2.86 -2.79
CA TRP A 98 -6.12 -1.56 -2.65
C TRP A 98 -5.35 -0.71 -1.66
N MET A 99 -4.98 0.50 -2.05
CA MET A 99 -4.31 1.47 -1.20
C MET A 99 -5.05 2.80 -1.19
N THR A 100 -5.05 3.47 -0.06
CA THR A 100 -5.66 4.79 0.08
C THR A 100 -4.63 5.89 -0.14
N PHE A 101 -5.06 6.96 -0.81
CA PHE A 101 -4.27 8.18 -0.99
C PHE A 101 -5.13 9.40 -0.72
N GLY A 102 -4.57 10.40 -0.04
CA GLY A 102 -5.19 11.71 0.08
C GLY A 102 -5.18 12.47 -1.25
N GLN A 103 -6.22 13.26 -1.52
CA GLN A 103 -6.30 14.03 -2.78
C GLN A 103 -5.17 15.05 -2.91
N GLU A 104 -4.72 15.63 -1.82
CA GLU A 104 -3.58 16.56 -1.79
C GLU A 104 -2.29 15.84 -2.22
N TYR A 105 -2.03 14.64 -1.66
CA TYR A 105 -0.91 13.80 -2.05
C TYR A 105 -0.92 13.46 -3.55
N LEU A 106 -2.06 13.01 -4.09
CA LEU A 106 -2.19 12.68 -5.51
C LEU A 106 -2.01 13.90 -6.41
N THR A 107 -2.44 15.08 -5.97
CA THR A 107 -2.25 16.34 -6.70
C THR A 107 -0.76 16.68 -6.82
N HIS A 108 -0.03 16.64 -5.73
CA HIS A 108 1.43 16.88 -5.73
C HIS A 108 2.17 15.82 -6.54
N LEU A 109 1.81 14.55 -6.38
CA LEU A 109 2.41 13.46 -7.13
C LEU A 109 2.27 13.66 -8.65
N ARG A 110 1.08 14.08 -9.10
CA ARG A 110 0.82 14.38 -10.52
C ARG A 110 1.70 15.53 -11.04
N VAL A 111 1.87 16.57 -10.24
CA VAL A 111 2.79 17.68 -10.60
C VAL A 111 4.21 17.16 -10.73
N ILE A 112 4.69 16.39 -9.75
CA ILE A 112 6.04 15.79 -9.73
C ILE A 112 6.26 14.92 -10.99
N GLN A 113 5.27 14.13 -11.40
CA GLN A 113 5.33 13.33 -12.63
C GLN A 113 5.40 14.23 -13.87
N ASN A 114 4.49 15.21 -13.97
CA ASN A 114 4.37 16.08 -15.16
C ASN A 114 5.63 16.92 -15.41
N ILE A 115 6.32 17.37 -14.37
CA ILE A 115 7.57 18.11 -14.50
C ILE A 115 8.81 17.20 -14.62
N GLY A 116 8.63 15.89 -14.64
CA GLY A 116 9.69 14.90 -14.82
C GLY A 116 10.55 14.62 -13.59
N MET A 117 10.15 15.07 -12.40
CA MET A 117 10.91 14.83 -11.16
C MET A 117 10.82 13.37 -10.65
N ALA A 118 9.85 12.60 -11.14
CA ALA A 118 9.73 11.17 -10.83
C ALA A 118 10.55 10.27 -11.78
N ARG A 119 11.31 10.83 -12.73
CA ARG A 119 12.12 10.07 -13.70
C ARG A 119 13.30 9.37 -13.01
N ILE A 120 13.59 8.15 -13.47
CA ILE A 120 14.72 7.32 -13.03
C ILE A 120 15.93 7.39 -13.96
N ASP A 121 15.74 7.84 -15.21
CA ASP A 121 16.81 8.04 -16.18
C ASP A 121 17.55 9.35 -15.90
N PRO A 122 18.87 9.36 -16.04
CA PRO A 122 19.68 10.53 -15.75
C PRO A 122 19.48 11.65 -16.75
N ILE A 123 19.69 12.87 -16.30
CA ILE A 123 19.81 14.09 -17.11
C ILE A 123 21.18 14.76 -16.86
N ILE A 124 21.66 15.52 -17.83
CA ILE A 124 22.88 16.31 -17.63
C ILE A 124 22.50 17.76 -17.29
N TYR A 125 22.99 18.22 -16.14
CA TYR A 125 22.85 19.61 -15.70
C TYR A 125 24.22 20.19 -15.36
N ASN A 126 24.63 21.23 -16.09
CA ASN A 126 25.97 21.87 -15.96
C ASN A 126 27.14 20.86 -15.99
N GLY A 127 27.06 19.86 -16.88
CA GLY A 127 28.08 18.81 -17.00
C GLY A 127 28.07 17.73 -15.94
N VAL A 128 27.10 17.76 -15.02
CA VAL A 128 26.90 16.73 -13.95
C VAL A 128 25.70 15.89 -14.28
N GLU A 129 25.84 14.58 -14.14
CA GLU A 129 24.74 13.64 -14.26
C GLU A 129 23.87 13.67 -13.00
N ILE A 130 22.57 13.87 -13.17
CA ILE A 130 21.59 13.90 -12.09
C ILE A 130 20.43 12.97 -12.46
N VAL A 131 20.04 12.11 -11.52
CA VAL A 131 18.80 11.32 -11.60
C VAL A 131 17.69 12.08 -10.86
N PRO A 132 16.64 12.58 -11.55
CA PRO A 132 15.66 13.49 -10.95
C PRO A 132 15.02 12.96 -9.67
N ILE A 133 14.61 11.67 -9.64
CA ILE A 133 13.99 11.08 -8.45
C ILE A 133 14.95 10.99 -7.26
N GLN A 134 16.26 10.85 -7.49
CA GLN A 134 17.26 10.83 -6.41
C GLN A 134 17.45 12.24 -5.83
N PHE A 135 17.41 13.27 -6.67
CA PHE A 135 17.39 14.64 -6.21
C PHE A 135 16.12 14.96 -5.41
N LEU A 136 14.95 14.55 -5.93
CA LEU A 136 13.68 14.71 -5.21
C LEU A 136 13.74 14.04 -3.84
N LYS A 137 14.23 12.80 -3.75
CA LYS A 137 14.42 12.07 -2.50
C LYS A 137 15.27 12.84 -1.48
N ALA A 138 16.32 13.52 -1.96
CA ALA A 138 17.23 14.28 -1.08
C ALA A 138 16.60 15.55 -0.49
N VAL A 139 15.58 16.12 -1.13
CA VAL A 139 14.89 17.32 -0.66
C VAL A 139 13.58 17.01 0.11
N LEU A 140 13.06 15.82 -0.01
CA LEU A 140 11.86 15.40 0.74
C LEU A 140 12.18 15.16 2.23
N PRO A 141 11.21 15.33 3.13
CA PRO A 141 11.39 14.99 4.54
C PRO A 141 11.78 13.51 4.72
N ASP A 142 12.69 13.26 5.65
CA ASP A 142 12.99 11.88 6.07
C ASP A 142 11.72 11.26 6.68
N PRO A 143 11.24 10.09 6.18
CA PRO A 143 10.08 9.40 6.73
C PRO A 143 10.14 9.17 8.24
N LYS A 144 11.34 9.00 8.81
CA LYS A 144 11.52 8.86 10.26
C LYS A 144 11.12 10.11 11.04
N SER A 145 11.28 11.29 10.44
CA SER A 145 10.94 12.57 11.10
C SER A 145 9.44 12.80 11.24
N LEU A 146 8.62 12.08 10.48
CA LEU A 146 7.17 12.25 10.49
C LEU A 146 6.51 11.70 11.76
N GLY A 147 7.09 10.67 12.37
CA GLY A 147 6.47 9.91 13.44
C GLY A 147 6.05 10.74 14.67
N ALA A 148 6.85 11.74 15.04
CA ALA A 148 6.59 12.58 16.21
C ALA A 148 5.30 13.45 16.10
N ASN A 149 4.86 13.76 14.86
CA ASN A 149 3.69 14.60 14.58
C ASN A 149 2.63 13.87 13.76
N TYR A 150 2.65 12.54 13.78
CA TYR A 150 1.73 11.74 13.01
C TYR A 150 0.52 11.35 13.85
N HIS A 151 -0.65 11.85 13.49
CA HIS A 151 -1.92 11.56 14.16
C HIS A 151 -2.80 10.66 13.31
N GLY A 152 -3.73 9.95 13.96
CA GLY A 152 -4.65 9.02 13.29
C GLY A 152 -4.12 7.60 13.23
N GLN A 153 -4.62 6.79 12.30
CA GLN A 153 -4.33 5.35 12.32
C GLN A 153 -4.22 4.75 10.92
N THR A 154 -3.53 3.62 10.85
CA THR A 154 -3.56 2.71 9.70
C THR A 154 -4.57 1.60 9.91
N SER A 155 -5.10 1.03 8.81
CA SER A 155 -5.87 -0.22 8.81
C SER A 155 -5.40 -1.08 7.64
N ILE A 156 -4.78 -2.20 7.95
CA ILE A 156 -4.26 -3.12 6.94
C ILE A 156 -4.94 -4.47 7.12
N GLY A 157 -5.41 -5.07 6.03
CA GLY A 157 -6.12 -6.34 6.13
C GLY A 157 -6.40 -7.02 4.80
N CYS A 158 -7.09 -8.15 4.91
CA CYS A 158 -7.50 -8.96 3.78
C CYS A 158 -9.00 -9.23 3.83
N ARG A 159 -9.70 -8.98 2.73
CA ARG A 159 -11.06 -9.44 2.49
C ARG A 159 -11.00 -10.70 1.64
N ILE A 160 -11.45 -11.81 2.20
CA ILE A 160 -11.37 -13.12 1.57
C ILE A 160 -12.78 -13.65 1.39
N LYS A 161 -13.12 -14.06 0.17
CA LYS A 161 -14.37 -14.78 -0.12
C LYS A 161 -14.03 -16.12 -0.76
N GLY A 162 -14.66 -17.17 -0.28
CA GLY A 162 -14.44 -18.53 -0.76
C GLY A 162 -15.45 -19.51 -0.20
N VAL A 163 -15.08 -20.77 -0.10
CA VAL A 163 -15.92 -21.87 0.35
C VAL A 163 -15.26 -22.61 1.50
N LYS A 164 -16.05 -23.03 2.48
CA LYS A 164 -15.69 -23.97 3.55
C LYS A 164 -16.84 -24.92 3.81
N ASP A 165 -16.56 -26.23 3.78
CA ASP A 165 -17.56 -27.29 4.01
C ASP A 165 -18.79 -27.13 3.07
N GLY A 166 -18.53 -26.80 1.78
CA GLY A 166 -19.55 -26.57 0.76
C GLY A 166 -20.37 -25.29 0.91
N LYS A 167 -20.04 -24.41 1.85
CA LYS A 167 -20.77 -23.13 2.11
C LYS A 167 -19.90 -21.94 1.79
N GLU A 168 -20.48 -20.92 1.15
CA GLU A 168 -19.81 -19.64 0.95
C GLU A 168 -19.46 -18.98 2.27
N ARG A 169 -18.27 -18.43 2.36
CA ARG A 169 -17.78 -17.63 3.49
C ARG A 169 -17.10 -16.36 3.01
N THR A 170 -17.26 -15.32 3.82
CA THR A 170 -16.53 -14.07 3.64
C THR A 170 -15.91 -13.68 4.97
N TYR A 171 -14.59 -13.45 4.96
CA TYR A 171 -13.85 -12.93 6.11
C TYR A 171 -13.21 -11.59 5.75
N TYR A 172 -13.26 -10.68 6.70
CA TYR A 172 -12.43 -9.50 6.70
C TYR A 172 -11.56 -9.55 7.96
N ILE A 173 -10.27 -9.78 7.74
CA ILE A 173 -9.26 -9.83 8.80
C ILE A 173 -8.41 -8.59 8.64
N TYR A 174 -8.33 -7.78 9.68
CA TYR A 174 -7.64 -6.50 9.64
C TYR A 174 -6.95 -6.21 10.98
N ASN A 175 -6.00 -5.29 10.92
CA ASN A 175 -5.34 -4.70 12.08
C ASN A 175 -5.43 -3.18 11.96
N ASN A 176 -5.84 -2.51 13.03
CA ASN A 176 -5.75 -1.06 13.17
C ASN A 176 -4.57 -0.72 14.08
N CYS A 177 -3.77 0.24 13.66
CA CYS A 177 -2.63 0.72 14.44
C CYS A 177 -2.64 2.24 14.50
N ASP A 178 -2.66 2.78 15.70
CA ASP A 178 -2.60 4.20 15.96
C ASP A 178 -1.17 4.72 15.82
N HIS A 179 -0.97 5.86 15.14
CA HIS A 179 0.36 6.42 14.88
C HIS A 179 1.04 6.93 16.15
N GLU A 180 0.31 7.60 17.02
CA GLU A 180 0.85 8.17 18.27
C GLU A 180 1.24 7.05 19.24
N GLU A 181 0.39 6.02 19.34
CA GLU A 181 0.66 4.86 20.18
C GLU A 181 1.85 4.04 19.66
N ALA A 182 1.95 3.80 18.34
CA ALA A 182 3.10 3.15 17.75
C ALA A 182 4.39 3.93 18.02
N PHE A 183 4.34 5.25 17.85
CA PHE A 183 5.48 6.11 18.11
C PHE A 183 5.89 6.11 19.60
N ARG A 184 4.92 6.15 20.49
CA ARG A 184 5.16 6.09 21.94
C ARG A 184 5.85 4.80 22.37
N GLN A 185 5.47 3.66 21.75
CA GLN A 185 6.02 2.34 22.09
C GLN A 185 7.40 2.07 21.47
N THR A 186 7.63 2.52 20.24
CA THR A 186 8.78 2.07 19.43
C THR A 186 9.62 3.19 18.83
N GLY A 187 9.19 4.46 18.94
CA GLY A 187 9.82 5.59 18.25
C GLY A 187 9.60 5.59 16.73
N THR A 188 8.65 4.76 16.24
CA THR A 188 8.32 4.68 14.80
C THR A 188 6.84 4.91 14.57
N GLN A 189 6.49 5.38 13.37
CA GLN A 189 5.09 5.55 12.97
C GLN A 189 4.40 4.19 12.70
N ALA A 190 3.06 4.18 12.67
CA ALA A 190 2.26 2.96 12.51
C ALA A 190 2.57 2.16 11.24
N VAL A 191 2.85 2.81 10.09
CA VAL A 191 3.21 2.10 8.84
C VAL A 191 4.48 1.27 9.02
N SER A 192 5.52 1.84 9.63
CA SER A 192 6.78 1.12 9.92
C SER A 192 6.56 0.00 10.94
N PHE A 193 5.74 0.26 11.97
CA PHE A 193 5.42 -0.72 13.01
C PHE A 193 4.67 -1.92 12.44
N THR A 194 3.59 -1.69 11.68
CA THR A 194 2.76 -2.77 11.09
C THR A 194 3.46 -3.53 9.96
N THR A 195 4.54 -3.01 9.41
CA THR A 195 5.41 -3.72 8.48
C THR A 195 6.45 -4.56 9.21
N GLY A 196 7.14 -3.97 10.19
CA GLY A 196 8.27 -4.61 10.87
C GLY A 196 7.87 -5.73 11.83
N VAL A 197 6.81 -5.53 12.60
CA VAL A 197 6.38 -6.50 13.63
C VAL A 197 5.93 -7.84 13.00
N PRO A 198 5.04 -7.90 12.00
CA PRO A 198 4.68 -9.16 11.36
C PRO A 198 5.86 -9.86 10.69
N ALA A 199 6.77 -9.12 10.07
CA ALA A 199 7.98 -9.68 9.47
C ALA A 199 8.88 -10.33 10.52
N ALA A 200 9.11 -9.66 11.64
CA ALA A 200 9.91 -10.21 12.75
C ALA A 200 9.26 -11.45 13.37
N LEU A 201 7.95 -11.41 13.60
CA LEU A 201 7.21 -12.57 14.10
C LEU A 201 7.25 -13.74 13.14
N GLY A 202 7.05 -13.50 11.84
CA GLY A 202 7.13 -14.54 10.81
C GLY A 202 8.51 -15.17 10.71
N ALA A 203 9.57 -14.40 10.90
CA ALA A 203 10.94 -14.92 10.93
C ALA A 203 11.27 -15.72 12.19
N SER A 204 10.52 -15.56 13.28
CA SER A 204 10.72 -16.27 14.56
C SER A 204 9.89 -17.56 14.67
N MET A 205 9.00 -17.84 13.73
CA MET A 205 8.15 -19.04 13.68
C MET A 205 8.79 -20.19 12.87
#